data_76a3a078173a4ad737a52a15290ff88f
#
_entry.id   76a3a078173a4ad737a52a15290ff88f
#
_cell.length_a   1.000
_cell.length_b   1.000
_cell.length_c   1.000
_cell.angle_alpha   90.00
_cell.angle_beta   90.00
_cell.angle_gamma   90.00
#
_symmetry.space_group_name_H-M   'P 1'
#
loop_
_entity.id
_entity.type
_entity.pdbx_description
1 polymer ?
#
loop_
_entity_poly.entity_id
_entity_poly.type
_entity_poly.pdbx_seq_one_letter_code
_entity_poly.pdbx_strand_id
1 'polypeptide(L)'
;MMPEWTTACPDWAERLKKGQSIIPAPIYPEQAEIALNVFRQLKIVDAPGSPTFGESCAQWVFDLVAALFGSYDAETGRRHITEVFVLIPKKNSKSTLAAGIMMTALLLNWRQAAGYTIIAPTVEVATNAFNPARDMVKRDDDLDDLCQVQTHIRTITHRGTDTTLKVVAADPNTVSGIKSVGTLIDELWLFGKQHNSEDMLREAVGGMASRPEGFVMYTTTQSNEPPAGVFKKKLQYARDVRDGKIHDPHFLPVIFEHPPEMVASGEHLLLDNLAMVNPNLGYSVDEQFLYREYNKAKEAGEEDFRGFMSKHANVEIGLALRADRWAGADFWEQQARRVTFEDILRRSEVVTVGIDGGGLDDLLGLAVIGRDRQTREWLCWCHAWAHTIALERRKSEISKLKDFERAGDLTIAKRVGEDVEQVAEYVSRIYEAELLDKIGIDPSEVGQILDALSEAGIPDEAVTGVSQGWKLGGAIKTTERKLAEGVLLHGGQLLMAWCVGNARVEPKGNAILITKQASGKGKIDPLMATFNAVTLMALNPEPVKKDYQVFFV
;
A
#
# COMPACT_ATOMS: atom_id res chain seq x y z
N MET A 1 -27.95 -21.30 -20.81
CA MET A 1 -26.67 -20.65 -20.48
C MET A 1 -27.02 -19.36 -19.78
N MET A 2 -26.80 -19.25 -18.46
CA MET A 2 -26.87 -17.93 -17.82
C MET A 2 -25.81 -17.03 -18.50
N PRO A 3 -26.12 -15.74 -18.78
CA PRO A 3 -25.08 -14.83 -19.23
C PRO A 3 -23.93 -14.87 -18.21
N GLU A 4 -22.71 -14.86 -18.71
CA GLU A 4 -21.50 -14.87 -17.90
C GLU A 4 -21.52 -13.64 -16.97
N TRP A 5 -22.03 -13.81 -15.75
CA TRP A 5 -22.11 -12.73 -14.78
C TRP A 5 -20.72 -12.41 -14.24
N THR A 6 -20.40 -11.13 -14.14
CA THR A 6 -19.08 -10.68 -13.71
C THR A 6 -19.20 -9.48 -12.77
N THR A 7 -18.25 -9.38 -11.83
CA THR A 7 -18.03 -8.21 -10.99
C THR A 7 -17.04 -7.21 -11.60
N ALA A 8 -16.40 -7.56 -12.71
CA ALA A 8 -15.50 -6.68 -13.43
C ALA A 8 -16.25 -5.51 -14.08
N CYS A 9 -15.61 -4.36 -14.11
CA CYS A 9 -16.10 -3.14 -14.74
C CYS A 9 -14.95 -2.44 -15.49
N PRO A 10 -14.44 -3.00 -16.60
CA PRO A 10 -13.28 -2.45 -17.31
C PRO A 10 -13.49 -1.02 -17.83
N ASP A 11 -14.74 -0.62 -18.07
CA ASP A 11 -15.16 0.72 -18.48
C ASP A 11 -15.44 1.67 -17.29
N TRP A 12 -14.98 1.33 -16.08
CA TRP A 12 -15.23 2.08 -14.86
C TRP A 12 -14.87 3.56 -14.95
N ALA A 13 -13.76 3.89 -15.62
CA ALA A 13 -13.30 5.26 -15.78
C ALA A 13 -14.32 6.12 -16.57
N GLU A 14 -14.84 5.58 -17.66
CA GLU A 14 -15.87 6.24 -18.47
C GLU A 14 -17.20 6.35 -17.71
N ARG A 15 -17.56 5.31 -16.94
CA ARG A 15 -18.76 5.33 -16.10
C ARG A 15 -18.68 6.39 -15.02
N LEU A 16 -17.56 6.48 -14.29
CA LEU A 16 -17.38 7.53 -13.29
C LEU A 16 -17.45 8.93 -13.87
N LYS A 17 -16.81 9.17 -15.04
CA LYS A 17 -16.92 10.46 -15.76
C LYS A 17 -18.35 10.82 -16.13
N LYS A 18 -19.19 9.83 -16.40
CA LYS A 18 -20.60 10.02 -16.79
C LYS A 18 -21.58 9.94 -15.61
N GLY A 19 -21.10 9.78 -14.38
CA GLY A 19 -21.93 9.57 -13.19
C GLY A 19 -22.76 8.28 -13.23
N GLN A 20 -22.29 7.26 -13.96
CA GLN A 20 -22.94 5.96 -14.07
C GLN A 20 -22.41 5.00 -13.01
N SER A 21 -23.25 4.01 -12.64
CA SER A 21 -22.87 2.99 -11.67
C SER A 21 -21.70 2.12 -12.16
N ILE A 22 -20.74 1.89 -11.27
CA ILE A 22 -19.63 0.95 -11.46
C ILE A 22 -19.90 -0.42 -10.82
N ILE A 23 -21.13 -0.61 -10.31
CA ILE A 23 -21.57 -1.79 -9.59
C ILE A 23 -22.46 -2.61 -10.50
N PRO A 24 -22.31 -3.95 -10.56
CA PRO A 24 -23.13 -4.80 -11.42
C PRO A 24 -24.56 -4.87 -10.92
N ALA A 25 -25.50 -5.15 -11.83
CA ALA A 25 -26.88 -5.46 -11.46
C ALA A 25 -26.94 -6.75 -10.61
N PRO A 26 -27.95 -6.88 -9.73
CA PRO A 26 -28.11 -8.06 -8.90
C PRO A 26 -28.42 -9.32 -9.76
N ILE A 27 -27.91 -10.49 -9.33
CA ILE A 27 -28.22 -11.78 -9.99
C ILE A 27 -29.68 -12.16 -9.72
N TYR A 28 -30.13 -11.95 -8.48
CA TYR A 28 -31.49 -12.25 -8.01
C TYR A 28 -32.19 -10.96 -7.58
N PRO A 29 -32.93 -10.29 -8.48
CA PRO A 29 -33.55 -9.00 -8.18
C PRO A 29 -34.55 -9.05 -7.02
N GLU A 30 -35.24 -10.17 -6.82
CA GLU A 30 -36.18 -10.36 -5.70
C GLU A 30 -35.47 -10.32 -4.35
N GLN A 31 -34.31 -10.97 -4.23
CA GLN A 31 -33.50 -10.93 -3.02
C GLN A 31 -32.92 -9.53 -2.76
N ALA A 32 -32.54 -8.83 -3.84
CA ALA A 32 -32.11 -7.44 -3.76
C ALA A 32 -33.22 -6.54 -3.21
N GLU A 33 -34.45 -6.67 -3.70
CA GLU A 33 -35.56 -5.83 -3.28
C GLU A 33 -35.96 -6.09 -1.82
N ILE A 34 -35.94 -7.34 -1.36
CA ILE A 34 -36.15 -7.68 0.07
C ILE A 34 -35.14 -6.93 0.94
N ALA A 35 -33.87 -6.94 0.58
CA ALA A 35 -32.82 -6.28 1.35
C ALA A 35 -32.92 -4.75 1.27
N LEU A 36 -33.23 -4.21 0.09
CA LEU A 36 -33.42 -2.77 -0.11
C LEU A 36 -34.59 -2.24 0.71
N ASN A 37 -35.68 -3.01 0.83
CA ASN A 37 -36.83 -2.62 1.65
C ASN A 37 -36.48 -2.49 3.14
N VAL A 38 -35.64 -3.39 3.67
CA VAL A 38 -35.12 -3.29 5.04
C VAL A 38 -34.12 -2.12 5.15
N PHE A 39 -33.13 -2.07 4.27
CA PHE A 39 -32.07 -1.07 4.31
C PHE A 39 -32.61 0.37 4.24
N ARG A 40 -33.54 0.63 3.32
CA ARG A 40 -34.13 1.96 3.14
C ARG A 40 -34.87 2.50 4.36
N GLN A 41 -35.37 1.64 5.24
CA GLN A 41 -36.12 2.03 6.45
C GLN A 41 -35.21 2.33 7.64
N LEU A 42 -33.96 1.84 7.66
CA LEU A 42 -33.03 2.14 8.72
C LEU A 42 -32.72 3.64 8.79
N LYS A 43 -32.57 4.18 10.01
CA LYS A 43 -32.39 5.61 10.26
C LYS A 43 -30.92 5.99 10.37
N ILE A 44 -30.55 7.14 9.81
CA ILE A 44 -29.22 7.76 10.02
C ILE A 44 -29.35 8.75 11.19
N VAL A 45 -29.10 8.27 12.39
CA VAL A 45 -29.43 8.98 13.63
C VAL A 45 -28.57 10.22 13.87
N ASP A 46 -27.33 10.23 13.41
CA ASP A 46 -26.39 11.35 13.53
C ASP A 46 -26.55 12.43 12.44
N ALA A 47 -27.50 12.25 11.52
CA ALA A 47 -27.85 13.26 10.53
C ALA A 47 -29.02 14.14 11.00
N PRO A 48 -29.08 15.42 10.59
CA PRO A 48 -30.16 16.32 10.91
C PRO A 48 -31.55 15.74 10.56
N GLY A 49 -32.44 15.67 11.54
CA GLY A 49 -33.78 15.10 11.35
C GLY A 49 -33.82 13.56 11.36
N SER A 50 -32.70 12.90 11.56
CA SER A 50 -32.59 11.43 11.56
C SER A 50 -33.32 10.77 10.38
N PRO A 51 -33.01 11.15 9.13
CA PRO A 51 -33.64 10.60 7.93
C PRO A 51 -33.35 9.11 7.80
N THR A 52 -34.17 8.41 7.02
CA THR A 52 -33.87 7.04 6.62
C THR A 52 -32.80 6.99 5.53
N PHE A 53 -32.16 5.83 5.36
CA PHE A 53 -31.27 5.64 4.20
C PHE A 53 -32.00 5.83 2.87
N GLY A 54 -33.29 5.46 2.81
CA GLY A 54 -34.13 5.66 1.62
C GLY A 54 -34.30 7.13 1.23
N GLU A 55 -34.30 8.04 2.20
CA GLU A 55 -34.47 9.49 2.00
C GLU A 55 -33.17 10.23 1.70
N SER A 56 -32.02 9.69 2.10
CA SER A 56 -30.79 10.49 2.22
C SER A 56 -29.53 9.84 1.61
N CYS A 57 -29.66 8.73 0.88
CA CYS A 57 -28.50 8.08 0.22
C CYS A 57 -28.46 8.33 -1.29
N ALA A 58 -27.25 8.42 -1.82
CA ALA A 58 -27.00 8.40 -3.25
C ALA A 58 -27.26 7.01 -3.87
N GLN A 59 -27.60 6.95 -5.14
CA GLN A 59 -28.02 5.73 -5.86
C GLN A 59 -26.99 4.58 -5.76
N TRP A 60 -25.70 4.88 -5.82
CA TRP A 60 -24.65 3.85 -5.75
C TRP A 60 -24.71 3.00 -4.47
N VAL A 61 -25.24 3.56 -3.36
CA VAL A 61 -25.44 2.83 -2.09
C VAL A 61 -26.49 1.75 -2.27
N PHE A 62 -27.59 2.07 -2.93
CA PHE A 62 -28.64 1.09 -3.24
C PHE A 62 -28.15 0.04 -4.24
N ASP A 63 -27.33 0.44 -5.23
CA ASP A 63 -26.71 -0.49 -6.17
C ASP A 63 -25.78 -1.48 -5.41
N LEU A 64 -25.01 -1.00 -4.43
CA LEU A 64 -24.13 -1.87 -3.60
C LEU A 64 -24.95 -2.86 -2.78
N VAL A 65 -26.00 -2.39 -2.10
CA VAL A 65 -26.91 -3.24 -1.33
C VAL A 65 -27.58 -4.27 -2.24
N ALA A 66 -28.09 -3.82 -3.38
CA ALA A 66 -28.72 -4.68 -4.37
C ALA A 66 -27.77 -5.76 -4.90
N ALA A 67 -26.54 -5.40 -5.28
CA ALA A 67 -25.55 -6.36 -5.78
C ALA A 67 -25.16 -7.37 -4.72
N LEU A 68 -24.87 -6.95 -3.49
CA LEU A 68 -24.46 -7.83 -2.40
C LEU A 68 -25.58 -8.80 -1.99
N PHE A 69 -26.76 -8.29 -1.67
CA PHE A 69 -27.87 -9.14 -1.21
C PHE A 69 -28.55 -9.89 -2.36
N GLY A 70 -28.65 -9.28 -3.53
CA GLY A 70 -29.15 -9.93 -4.74
C GLY A 70 -28.15 -10.90 -5.39
N SER A 71 -27.03 -11.18 -4.75
CA SER A 71 -26.14 -12.29 -5.12
C SER A 71 -26.41 -13.57 -4.31
N TYR A 72 -27.41 -13.56 -3.42
CA TYR A 72 -27.80 -14.71 -2.61
C TYR A 72 -28.83 -15.56 -3.36
N ASP A 73 -28.48 -16.82 -3.57
CA ASP A 73 -29.36 -17.85 -4.12
C ASP A 73 -30.19 -18.49 -2.99
N ALA A 74 -31.47 -18.20 -2.93
CA ALA A 74 -32.38 -18.72 -1.90
C ALA A 74 -32.66 -20.21 -2.03
N GLU A 75 -32.51 -20.80 -3.24
CA GLU A 75 -32.74 -22.23 -3.47
C GLU A 75 -31.58 -23.07 -2.91
N THR A 76 -30.33 -22.62 -3.15
CA THR A 76 -29.13 -23.35 -2.71
C THR A 76 -28.61 -22.88 -1.36
N GLY A 77 -29.08 -21.74 -0.84
CA GLY A 77 -28.60 -21.13 0.38
C GLY A 77 -27.17 -20.57 0.25
N ARG A 78 -26.72 -20.25 -0.97
CA ARG A 78 -25.37 -19.78 -1.26
C ARG A 78 -25.36 -18.32 -1.73
N ARG A 79 -24.30 -17.64 -1.39
CA ARG A 79 -24.01 -16.29 -1.89
C ARG A 79 -22.93 -16.33 -2.98
N HIS A 80 -23.15 -15.64 -4.08
CA HIS A 80 -22.17 -15.54 -5.15
C HIS A 80 -21.09 -14.50 -4.80
N ILE A 81 -21.45 -13.30 -4.36
CA ILE A 81 -20.48 -12.29 -3.89
C ILE A 81 -20.14 -12.59 -2.42
N THR A 82 -18.98 -13.15 -2.16
CA THR A 82 -18.51 -13.48 -0.81
C THR A 82 -17.52 -12.48 -0.24
N GLU A 83 -16.90 -11.66 -1.09
CA GLU A 83 -16.02 -10.56 -0.66
C GLU A 83 -16.42 -9.26 -1.37
N VAL A 84 -16.46 -8.16 -0.61
CA VAL A 84 -16.73 -6.81 -1.12
C VAL A 84 -15.61 -5.90 -0.68
N PHE A 85 -15.01 -5.17 -1.61
CA PHE A 85 -13.97 -4.18 -1.32
C PHE A 85 -14.45 -2.78 -1.71
N VAL A 86 -14.59 -1.88 -0.73
CA VAL A 86 -15.06 -0.50 -0.94
C VAL A 86 -13.94 0.48 -0.61
N LEU A 87 -13.40 1.12 -1.65
CA LEU A 87 -12.50 2.26 -1.53
C LEU A 87 -13.27 3.55 -1.84
N ILE A 88 -13.48 4.36 -0.82
CA ILE A 88 -14.24 5.61 -0.92
C ILE A 88 -13.56 6.70 -0.08
N PRO A 89 -13.50 7.97 -0.53
CA PRO A 89 -12.86 9.04 0.22
C PRO A 89 -13.48 9.29 1.61
N LYS A 90 -12.71 9.95 2.47
CA LYS A 90 -13.15 10.34 3.82
C LYS A 90 -14.40 11.19 3.77
N LYS A 91 -15.28 11.07 4.78
CA LYS A 91 -16.56 11.79 4.94
C LYS A 91 -17.70 11.31 4.03
N ASN A 92 -17.50 10.30 3.20
CA ASN A 92 -18.56 9.68 2.40
C ASN A 92 -19.38 8.64 3.21
N SER A 93 -19.58 8.82 4.51
CA SER A 93 -20.40 8.00 5.44
C SER A 93 -20.09 6.50 5.43
N LYS A 94 -18.85 6.12 5.10
CA LYS A 94 -18.40 4.73 4.93
C LYS A 94 -18.83 3.81 6.10
N SER A 95 -18.55 4.19 7.35
CA SER A 95 -18.84 3.37 8.53
C SER A 95 -20.34 3.30 8.83
N THR A 96 -21.09 4.38 8.58
CA THR A 96 -22.57 4.41 8.72
C THR A 96 -23.24 3.51 7.68
N LEU A 97 -22.79 3.56 6.42
CA LEU A 97 -23.29 2.70 5.35
C LEU A 97 -23.00 1.22 5.64
N ALA A 98 -21.77 0.92 6.07
CA ALA A 98 -21.39 -0.43 6.47
C ALA A 98 -22.23 -0.93 7.66
N ALA A 99 -22.49 -0.09 8.65
CA ALA A 99 -23.39 -0.41 9.77
C ALA A 99 -24.81 -0.76 9.29
N GLY A 100 -25.38 0.03 8.37
CA GLY A 100 -26.67 -0.25 7.76
C GLY A 100 -26.72 -1.58 7.00
N ILE A 101 -25.65 -1.90 6.25
CA ILE A 101 -25.50 -3.19 5.56
C ILE A 101 -25.43 -4.35 6.55
N MET A 102 -24.63 -4.20 7.63
CA MET A 102 -24.51 -5.24 8.66
C MET A 102 -25.81 -5.42 9.44
N MET A 103 -26.56 -4.34 9.73
CA MET A 103 -27.89 -4.41 10.33
C MET A 103 -28.90 -5.09 9.41
N THR A 104 -28.90 -4.76 8.13
CA THR A 104 -29.76 -5.44 7.14
C THR A 104 -29.45 -6.93 7.09
N ALA A 105 -28.17 -7.31 7.11
CA ALA A 105 -27.76 -8.72 7.15
C ALA A 105 -28.18 -9.43 8.43
N LEU A 106 -28.09 -8.76 9.59
CA LEU A 106 -28.55 -9.29 10.87
C LEU A 106 -30.08 -9.56 10.87
N LEU A 107 -30.85 -8.59 10.37
CA LEU A 107 -32.33 -8.66 10.34
C LEU A 107 -32.85 -9.71 9.35
N LEU A 108 -32.17 -9.90 8.23
CA LEU A 108 -32.54 -10.89 7.20
C LEU A 108 -31.96 -12.27 7.48
N ASN A 109 -31.19 -12.43 8.55
CA ASN A 109 -30.56 -13.70 8.85
C ASN A 109 -31.58 -14.78 9.28
N TRP A 110 -31.47 -15.95 8.65
CA TRP A 110 -32.32 -17.12 8.95
C TRP A 110 -31.65 -18.15 9.87
N ARG A 111 -30.31 -18.07 10.03
CA ARG A 111 -29.54 -19.02 10.81
C ARG A 111 -29.64 -18.71 12.30
N GLN A 112 -29.92 -19.73 13.12
CA GLN A 112 -29.93 -19.60 14.57
C GLN A 112 -28.51 -19.40 15.11
N ALA A 113 -28.38 -18.53 16.11
CA ALA A 113 -27.14 -18.19 16.81
C ALA A 113 -25.99 -17.80 15.86
N ALA A 114 -26.29 -17.13 14.74
CA ALA A 114 -25.29 -16.66 13.79
C ALA A 114 -24.47 -15.51 14.37
N GLY A 115 -23.21 -15.42 13.98
CA GLY A 115 -22.32 -14.30 14.35
C GLY A 115 -22.06 -13.37 13.18
N TYR A 116 -22.20 -12.07 13.43
CA TYR A 116 -21.69 -11.00 12.59
C TYR A 116 -20.61 -10.23 13.35
N THR A 117 -19.53 -9.85 12.70
CA THR A 117 -18.38 -9.24 13.37
C THR A 117 -17.96 -7.92 12.71
N ILE A 118 -17.58 -6.95 13.55
CA ILE A 118 -16.94 -5.71 13.11
C ILE A 118 -15.50 -5.74 13.63
N ILE A 119 -14.54 -5.67 12.72
CA ILE A 119 -13.11 -5.69 13.00
C ILE A 119 -12.50 -4.39 12.47
N ALA A 120 -11.74 -3.69 13.29
CA ALA A 120 -10.96 -2.54 12.89
C ALA A 120 -9.63 -2.54 13.65
N PRO A 121 -8.64 -1.71 13.28
CA PRO A 121 -7.31 -1.72 13.89
C PRO A 121 -7.29 -1.53 15.40
N THR A 122 -8.23 -0.77 15.92
CA THR A 122 -8.48 -0.63 17.37
C THR A 122 -9.98 -0.75 17.66
N VAL A 123 -10.31 -1.05 18.90
CA VAL A 123 -11.71 -1.12 19.37
C VAL A 123 -12.42 0.23 19.23
N GLU A 124 -11.70 1.34 19.42
CA GLU A 124 -12.21 2.69 19.24
C GLU A 124 -12.62 2.94 17.78
N VAL A 125 -11.78 2.54 16.80
CA VAL A 125 -12.10 2.66 15.37
C VAL A 125 -13.30 1.78 15.01
N ALA A 126 -13.37 0.54 15.50
CA ALA A 126 -14.52 -0.35 15.29
C ALA A 126 -15.81 0.24 15.85
N THR A 127 -15.74 1.05 16.91
CA THR A 127 -16.88 1.75 17.51
C THR A 127 -17.52 2.74 16.54
N ASN A 128 -16.78 3.27 15.55
CA ASN A 128 -17.31 4.15 14.50
C ASN A 128 -18.37 3.48 13.62
N ALA A 129 -18.26 2.18 13.38
CA ALA A 129 -19.28 1.40 12.68
C ALA A 129 -20.33 0.81 13.62
N PHE A 130 -19.95 0.49 14.87
CA PHE A 130 -20.89 -0.04 15.88
C PHE A 130 -21.90 1.00 16.35
N ASN A 131 -21.47 2.24 16.62
CA ASN A 131 -22.36 3.29 17.14
C ASN A 131 -23.56 3.58 16.23
N PRO A 132 -23.40 3.76 14.89
CA PRO A 132 -24.55 3.90 14.00
C PRO A 132 -25.52 2.71 14.09
N ALA A 133 -25.01 1.46 14.11
CA ALA A 133 -25.85 0.27 14.24
C ALA A 133 -26.63 0.24 15.56
N ARG A 134 -25.96 0.57 16.68
CA ARG A 134 -26.60 0.73 18.00
C ARG A 134 -27.71 1.77 17.97
N ASP A 135 -27.43 2.92 17.35
CA ASP A 135 -28.34 4.06 17.37
C ASP A 135 -29.55 3.83 16.45
N MET A 136 -29.39 3.10 15.35
CA MET A 136 -30.50 2.58 14.53
C MET A 136 -31.49 1.79 15.39
N VAL A 137 -31.00 0.86 16.20
CA VAL A 137 -31.84 0.06 17.09
C VAL A 137 -32.50 0.94 18.14
N LYS A 138 -31.75 1.78 18.86
CA LYS A 138 -32.26 2.58 20.00
C LYS A 138 -33.23 3.71 19.60
N ARG A 139 -33.32 4.06 18.33
CA ARG A 139 -34.18 5.13 17.82
C ARG A 139 -35.34 4.62 16.97
N ASP A 140 -35.59 3.33 17.02
CA ASP A 140 -36.67 2.68 16.33
C ASP A 140 -37.31 1.63 17.26
N ASP A 141 -38.58 1.83 17.61
CA ASP A 141 -39.26 1.00 18.60
C ASP A 141 -39.38 -0.47 18.13
N ASP A 142 -39.63 -0.69 16.85
CA ASP A 142 -39.72 -2.06 16.30
C ASP A 142 -38.35 -2.78 16.37
N LEU A 143 -37.27 -2.04 16.10
CA LEU A 143 -35.91 -2.60 16.18
C LEU A 143 -35.47 -2.80 17.64
N ASP A 144 -35.86 -1.95 18.58
CA ASP A 144 -35.56 -2.11 20.03
C ASP A 144 -36.31 -3.33 20.61
N ASP A 145 -37.53 -3.59 20.13
CA ASP A 145 -38.27 -4.79 20.48
C ASP A 145 -37.62 -6.07 19.90
N LEU A 146 -37.09 -6.01 18.66
CA LEU A 146 -36.46 -7.14 18.00
C LEU A 146 -35.04 -7.40 18.49
N CYS A 147 -34.31 -6.36 18.91
CA CYS A 147 -32.87 -6.45 19.20
C CYS A 147 -32.56 -6.01 20.63
N GLN A 148 -31.59 -6.64 21.24
CA GLN A 148 -31.00 -6.23 22.52
C GLN A 148 -29.63 -5.60 22.30
N VAL A 149 -29.44 -4.38 22.77
CA VAL A 149 -28.15 -3.67 22.67
C VAL A 149 -27.41 -3.71 24.00
N GLN A 150 -26.20 -4.29 23.98
CA GLN A 150 -25.28 -4.33 25.12
C GLN A 150 -24.06 -3.44 24.83
N THR A 151 -24.18 -2.16 25.13
CA THR A 151 -23.17 -1.13 24.75
C THR A 151 -21.79 -1.39 25.36
N HIS A 152 -21.72 -1.89 26.61
CA HIS A 152 -20.45 -2.12 27.31
C HIS A 152 -19.58 -3.23 26.69
N ILE A 153 -20.21 -4.23 26.05
CA ILE A 153 -19.52 -5.29 25.29
C ILE A 153 -19.67 -5.11 23.79
N ARG A 154 -20.24 -4.01 23.33
CA ARG A 154 -20.44 -3.63 21.92
C ARG A 154 -21.08 -4.77 21.11
N THR A 155 -22.22 -5.25 21.60
CA THR A 155 -22.96 -6.36 20.99
C THR A 155 -24.41 -5.96 20.79
N ILE A 156 -24.97 -6.29 19.63
CA ILE A 156 -26.40 -6.24 19.31
C ILE A 156 -26.84 -7.69 19.09
N THR A 157 -27.88 -8.14 19.77
CA THR A 157 -28.42 -9.50 19.67
C THR A 157 -29.86 -9.46 19.15
N HIS A 158 -30.16 -10.14 18.07
CA HIS A 158 -31.53 -10.35 17.59
C HIS A 158 -32.21 -11.40 18.44
N ARG A 159 -33.29 -11.01 19.17
CA ARG A 159 -33.95 -11.83 20.20
C ARG A 159 -34.57 -13.13 19.66
N GLY A 160 -35.05 -13.11 18.41
CA GLY A 160 -35.74 -14.26 17.82
C GLY A 160 -34.82 -15.37 17.32
N THR A 161 -33.59 -15.03 16.92
CA THR A 161 -32.63 -15.97 16.32
C THR A 161 -31.34 -16.13 17.13
N ASP A 162 -31.18 -15.39 18.23
CA ASP A 162 -29.92 -15.27 19.00
C ASP A 162 -28.71 -14.86 18.15
N THR A 163 -28.97 -14.26 16.98
CA THR A 163 -27.92 -13.74 16.08
C THR A 163 -27.28 -12.51 16.67
N THR A 164 -25.96 -12.42 16.61
CA THR A 164 -25.22 -11.30 17.20
C THR A 164 -24.43 -10.51 16.18
N LEU A 165 -24.42 -9.19 16.30
CA LEU A 165 -23.43 -8.28 15.68
C LEU A 165 -22.54 -7.72 16.78
N LYS A 166 -21.24 -8.02 16.75
CA LYS A 166 -20.30 -7.63 17.80
C LYS A 166 -19.00 -7.06 17.26
N VAL A 167 -18.39 -6.14 18.04
CA VAL A 167 -17.03 -5.68 17.82
C VAL A 167 -16.05 -6.73 18.35
N VAL A 168 -15.05 -7.05 17.53
CA VAL A 168 -13.97 -7.99 17.84
C VAL A 168 -12.63 -7.29 17.71
N ALA A 169 -11.73 -7.52 18.65
CA ALA A 169 -10.37 -7.00 18.56
C ALA A 169 -9.63 -7.57 17.34
N ALA A 170 -8.86 -6.74 16.67
CA ALA A 170 -8.03 -7.13 15.52
C ALA A 170 -6.76 -7.86 15.98
N ASP A 171 -6.95 -9.03 16.53
CA ASP A 171 -5.90 -9.92 17.02
C ASP A 171 -6.11 -11.32 16.43
N PRO A 172 -5.08 -11.97 15.84
CA PRO A 172 -5.21 -13.28 15.22
C PRO A 172 -5.80 -14.35 16.16
N ASN A 173 -5.41 -14.34 17.45
CA ASN A 173 -5.90 -15.31 18.43
C ASN A 173 -7.37 -15.07 18.79
N THR A 174 -7.81 -13.81 18.75
CA THR A 174 -9.21 -13.44 19.02
C THR A 174 -10.10 -13.75 17.82
N VAL A 175 -9.60 -13.57 16.60
CA VAL A 175 -10.35 -13.79 15.35
C VAL A 175 -10.37 -15.27 14.98
N SER A 176 -9.33 -16.02 15.33
CA SER A 176 -9.24 -17.47 15.08
C SER A 176 -10.40 -18.23 15.76
N GLY A 177 -11.03 -19.09 14.98
CA GLY A 177 -12.17 -19.90 15.45
C GLY A 177 -13.53 -19.17 15.45
N ILE A 178 -13.61 -17.88 15.09
CA ILE A 178 -14.88 -17.20 14.92
C ILE A 178 -15.55 -17.68 13.64
N LYS A 179 -16.75 -18.25 13.78
CA LYS A 179 -17.59 -18.69 12.67
C LYS A 179 -18.58 -17.58 12.29
N SER A 180 -18.08 -16.52 11.64
CA SER A 180 -18.91 -15.39 11.24
C SER A 180 -19.67 -15.67 9.94
N VAL A 181 -20.93 -15.22 9.86
CA VAL A 181 -21.72 -15.17 8.62
C VAL A 181 -21.46 -13.87 7.86
N GLY A 182 -21.20 -12.77 8.57
CA GLY A 182 -20.82 -11.50 7.96
C GLY A 182 -19.71 -10.85 8.75
N THR A 183 -18.66 -10.43 8.06
CA THR A 183 -17.53 -9.73 8.69
C THR A 183 -17.30 -8.39 8.00
N LEU A 184 -17.35 -7.31 8.79
CA LEU A 184 -16.93 -5.98 8.36
C LEU A 184 -15.50 -5.74 8.85
N ILE A 185 -14.61 -5.44 7.92
CA ILE A 185 -13.23 -4.98 8.18
C ILE A 185 -13.15 -3.52 7.80
N ASP A 186 -13.22 -2.63 8.81
CA ASP A 186 -13.22 -1.19 8.59
C ASP A 186 -11.80 -0.60 8.70
N GLU A 187 -11.54 0.45 7.92
CA GLU A 187 -10.25 1.16 7.81
C GLU A 187 -9.08 0.23 7.42
N LEU A 188 -9.29 -0.60 6.39
CA LEU A 188 -8.30 -1.60 5.94
C LEU A 188 -6.90 -1.01 5.68
N TRP A 189 -6.79 0.27 5.27
CA TRP A 189 -5.50 0.93 5.04
C TRP A 189 -4.62 0.99 6.29
N LEU A 190 -5.21 1.02 7.50
CA LEU A 190 -4.47 0.99 8.76
C LEU A 190 -3.87 -0.39 9.03
N PHE A 191 -4.52 -1.46 8.58
CA PHE A 191 -3.99 -2.82 8.69
C PHE A 191 -2.75 -3.04 7.82
N GLY A 192 -2.59 -2.28 6.75
CA GLY A 192 -1.36 -2.29 5.95
C GLY A 192 -0.10 -1.92 6.73
N LYS A 193 -0.25 -1.28 7.90
CA LYS A 193 0.85 -0.90 8.80
C LYS A 193 1.09 -1.89 9.95
N GLN A 194 0.23 -2.90 10.12
CA GLN A 194 0.29 -3.86 11.23
C GLN A 194 0.88 -5.19 10.79
N HIS A 195 1.76 -5.73 11.63
CA HIS A 195 2.55 -6.92 11.32
C HIS A 195 1.73 -8.21 11.10
N ASN A 196 0.71 -8.46 11.93
CA ASN A 196 -0.02 -9.72 11.94
C ASN A 196 -1.36 -9.67 11.17
N SER A 197 -1.58 -8.61 10.38
CA SER A 197 -2.86 -8.39 9.72
C SER A 197 -3.19 -9.41 8.64
N GLU A 198 -2.18 -9.97 7.98
CA GLU A 198 -2.39 -10.97 6.93
C GLU A 198 -2.97 -12.26 7.49
N ASP A 199 -2.42 -12.74 8.61
CA ASP A 199 -2.91 -13.94 9.29
C ASP A 199 -4.30 -13.69 9.88
N MET A 200 -4.52 -12.52 10.51
CA MET A 200 -5.82 -12.14 11.03
C MET A 200 -6.90 -12.09 9.94
N LEU A 201 -6.61 -11.49 8.78
CA LEU A 201 -7.57 -11.45 7.67
C LEU A 201 -7.83 -12.84 7.09
N ARG A 202 -6.81 -13.70 7.02
CA ARG A 202 -6.97 -15.10 6.58
C ARG A 202 -7.89 -15.86 7.52
N GLU A 203 -7.75 -15.71 8.84
CA GLU A 203 -8.62 -16.30 9.84
C GLU A 203 -10.06 -15.79 9.74
N ALA A 204 -10.24 -14.47 9.54
CA ALA A 204 -11.56 -13.86 9.36
C ALA A 204 -12.32 -14.44 8.15
N VAL A 205 -11.62 -14.59 7.02
CA VAL A 205 -12.20 -15.21 5.79
C VAL A 205 -12.38 -16.71 5.97
N GLY A 206 -11.42 -17.41 6.58
CA GLY A 206 -11.48 -18.85 6.85
C GLY A 206 -12.67 -19.25 7.72
N GLY A 207 -13.11 -18.39 8.64
CA GLY A 207 -14.31 -18.59 9.46
C GLY A 207 -15.60 -18.76 8.67
N MET A 208 -15.66 -18.32 7.41
CA MET A 208 -16.81 -18.46 6.51
C MET A 208 -16.84 -19.81 5.76
N ALA A 209 -15.83 -20.65 5.84
CA ALA A 209 -15.76 -21.91 5.07
C ALA A 209 -16.99 -22.81 5.25
N SER A 210 -17.65 -22.76 6.42
CA SER A 210 -18.89 -23.48 6.72
C SER A 210 -20.16 -22.61 6.63
N ARG A 211 -20.07 -21.45 6.01
CA ARG A 211 -21.14 -20.44 5.90
C ARG A 211 -21.28 -19.98 4.45
N PRO A 212 -21.90 -20.79 3.57
CA PRO A 212 -22.00 -20.50 2.14
C PRO A 212 -22.81 -19.24 1.83
N GLU A 213 -23.65 -18.78 2.77
CA GLU A 213 -24.42 -17.54 2.72
C GLU A 213 -23.59 -16.31 3.14
N GLY A 214 -22.38 -16.52 3.67
CA GLY A 214 -21.58 -15.50 4.31
C GLY A 214 -20.89 -14.52 3.35
N PHE A 215 -20.43 -13.40 3.93
CA PHE A 215 -19.62 -12.41 3.21
C PHE A 215 -18.63 -11.68 4.10
N VAL A 216 -17.55 -11.17 3.50
CA VAL A 216 -16.64 -10.20 4.12
C VAL A 216 -16.73 -8.88 3.35
N MET A 217 -16.87 -7.78 4.06
CA MET A 217 -16.85 -6.43 3.51
C MET A 217 -15.62 -5.68 4.04
N TYR A 218 -14.75 -5.26 3.13
CA TYR A 218 -13.62 -4.39 3.44
C TYR A 218 -14.00 -2.95 3.09
N THR A 219 -13.90 -2.06 4.06
CA THR A 219 -14.12 -0.63 3.85
C THR A 219 -12.84 0.14 4.13
N THR A 220 -12.49 1.08 3.26
CA THR A 220 -11.24 1.82 3.37
C THR A 220 -11.27 3.16 2.64
N THR A 221 -10.36 4.04 3.03
CA THR A 221 -9.90 5.19 2.23
C THR A 221 -8.48 4.91 1.74
N GLN A 222 -7.94 5.77 0.87
CA GLN A 222 -6.53 5.66 0.49
C GLN A 222 -5.60 5.97 1.68
N SER A 223 -4.42 5.36 1.67
CA SER A 223 -3.39 5.62 2.69
C SER A 223 -2.77 7.01 2.52
N ASN A 224 -2.42 7.68 3.62
CA ASN A 224 -1.61 8.91 3.60
C ASN A 224 -0.11 8.66 3.42
N GLU A 225 0.27 7.43 3.18
CA GLU A 225 1.61 6.95 2.82
C GLU A 225 1.47 5.95 1.67
N PRO A 226 2.55 5.59 0.95
CA PRO A 226 2.47 4.53 -0.05
C PRO A 226 1.83 3.26 0.52
N PRO A 227 0.88 2.64 -0.19
CA PRO A 227 0.23 1.42 0.28
C PRO A 227 1.24 0.32 0.62
N ALA A 228 1.00 -0.40 1.72
CA ALA A 228 1.86 -1.47 2.21
C ALA A 228 1.05 -2.67 2.73
N GLY A 229 1.71 -3.81 2.92
CA GLY A 229 1.14 -5.02 3.53
C GLY A 229 -0.16 -5.48 2.90
N VAL A 230 -1.10 -5.90 3.73
CA VAL A 230 -2.40 -6.43 3.28
C VAL A 230 -3.23 -5.43 2.50
N PHE A 231 -3.14 -4.13 2.83
CA PHE A 231 -3.86 -3.09 2.10
C PHE A 231 -3.38 -2.99 0.65
N LYS A 232 -2.05 -2.95 0.42
CA LYS A 232 -1.47 -2.93 -0.92
C LYS A 232 -1.92 -4.13 -1.74
N LYS A 233 -1.82 -5.34 -1.16
CA LYS A 233 -2.19 -6.59 -1.85
C LYS A 233 -3.68 -6.61 -2.21
N LYS A 234 -4.56 -6.26 -1.26
CA LYS A 234 -6.01 -6.27 -1.47
C LYS A 234 -6.45 -5.19 -2.46
N LEU A 235 -5.86 -3.98 -2.40
CA LEU A 235 -6.14 -2.90 -3.35
C LEU A 235 -5.73 -3.28 -4.77
N GLN A 236 -4.53 -3.86 -4.95
CA GLN A 236 -4.08 -4.31 -6.26
C GLN A 236 -4.97 -5.42 -6.81
N TYR A 237 -5.32 -6.41 -5.97
CA TYR A 237 -6.25 -7.47 -6.35
C TYR A 237 -7.62 -6.92 -6.79
N ALA A 238 -8.16 -5.97 -6.02
CA ALA A 238 -9.42 -5.33 -6.33
C ALA A 238 -9.39 -4.58 -7.67
N ARG A 239 -8.29 -3.87 -7.96
CA ARG A 239 -8.07 -3.22 -9.27
C ARG A 239 -7.98 -4.23 -10.41
N ASP A 240 -7.27 -5.33 -10.22
CA ASP A 240 -7.10 -6.34 -11.26
C ASP A 240 -8.40 -7.11 -11.55
N VAL A 241 -9.26 -7.33 -10.54
CA VAL A 241 -10.62 -7.87 -10.75
C VAL A 241 -11.49 -6.84 -11.45
N ARG A 242 -11.52 -5.57 -10.99
CA ARG A 242 -12.27 -4.49 -11.64
C ARG A 242 -11.92 -4.34 -13.12
N ASP A 243 -10.62 -4.34 -13.43
CA ASP A 243 -10.11 -4.15 -14.79
C ASP A 243 -10.26 -5.41 -15.67
N GLY A 244 -10.79 -6.51 -15.13
CA GLY A 244 -10.96 -7.78 -15.84
C GLY A 244 -9.67 -8.57 -16.10
N LYS A 245 -8.55 -8.20 -15.44
CA LYS A 245 -7.28 -8.94 -15.51
C LYS A 245 -7.34 -10.26 -14.72
N ILE A 246 -8.13 -10.27 -13.64
CA ILE A 246 -8.42 -11.45 -12.83
C ILE A 246 -9.92 -11.69 -12.92
N HIS A 247 -10.30 -12.91 -13.31
CA HIS A 247 -11.70 -13.34 -13.28
C HIS A 247 -12.03 -13.92 -11.92
N ASP A 248 -12.70 -13.12 -11.06
CA ASP A 248 -13.23 -13.56 -9.77
C ASP A 248 -14.64 -13.01 -9.56
N PRO A 249 -15.68 -13.78 -9.91
CA PRO A 249 -17.08 -13.36 -9.75
C PRO A 249 -17.53 -13.34 -8.28
N HIS A 250 -16.72 -13.83 -7.34
CA HIS A 250 -17.03 -13.83 -5.91
C HIS A 250 -16.51 -12.58 -5.17
N PHE A 251 -15.68 -11.78 -5.83
CA PHE A 251 -15.10 -10.57 -5.30
C PHE A 251 -15.69 -9.32 -5.99
N LEU A 252 -16.36 -8.44 -5.24
CA LEU A 252 -16.93 -7.19 -5.76
C LEU A 252 -16.03 -5.98 -5.43
N PRO A 253 -15.30 -5.42 -6.42
CA PRO A 253 -14.53 -4.20 -6.24
C PRO A 253 -15.39 -2.96 -6.50
N VAL A 254 -15.54 -2.10 -5.49
CA VAL A 254 -16.19 -0.78 -5.59
C VAL A 254 -15.15 0.28 -5.27
N ILE A 255 -14.54 0.86 -6.29
CA ILE A 255 -13.36 1.72 -6.16
C ILE A 255 -13.64 3.09 -6.76
N PHE A 256 -13.75 4.11 -5.92
CA PHE A 256 -13.86 5.51 -6.33
C PHE A 256 -12.48 6.15 -6.33
N GLU A 257 -11.80 6.11 -7.48
CA GLU A 257 -10.48 6.72 -7.69
C GLU A 257 -10.41 7.39 -9.07
N HIS A 258 -9.46 8.30 -9.26
CA HIS A 258 -9.28 8.95 -10.56
C HIS A 258 -8.62 7.99 -11.57
N PRO A 259 -8.99 8.06 -12.86
CA PRO A 259 -8.32 7.31 -13.91
C PRO A 259 -6.82 7.61 -13.98
N PRO A 260 -5.98 6.62 -14.34
CA PRO A 260 -4.54 6.81 -14.44
C PRO A 260 -4.12 7.95 -15.37
N GLU A 261 -4.87 8.19 -16.45
CA GLU A 261 -4.62 9.27 -17.41
C GLU A 261 -4.80 10.64 -16.75
N MET A 262 -5.84 10.81 -15.93
CA MET A 262 -6.07 12.05 -15.17
C MET A 262 -5.00 12.26 -14.10
N VAL A 263 -4.48 11.17 -13.51
CA VAL A 263 -3.37 11.25 -12.57
C VAL A 263 -2.09 11.66 -13.29
N ALA A 264 -1.81 11.09 -14.46
CA ALA A 264 -0.63 11.41 -15.26
C ALA A 264 -0.65 12.84 -15.82
N SER A 265 -1.81 13.34 -16.23
CA SER A 265 -1.97 14.73 -16.73
C SER A 265 -2.03 15.80 -15.61
N GLY A 266 -2.23 15.39 -14.35
CA GLY A 266 -2.46 16.31 -13.24
C GLY A 266 -3.91 16.82 -13.12
N GLU A 267 -4.82 16.41 -13.99
CA GLU A 267 -6.23 16.83 -13.96
C GLU A 267 -6.94 16.41 -12.65
N HIS A 268 -6.51 15.31 -12.03
CA HIS A 268 -7.02 14.85 -10.74
C HIS A 268 -6.82 15.88 -9.60
N LEU A 269 -5.89 16.84 -9.77
CA LEU A 269 -5.64 17.91 -8.79
C LEU A 269 -6.63 19.09 -8.95
N LEU A 270 -7.43 19.10 -10.01
CA LEU A 270 -8.42 20.16 -10.23
C LEU A 270 -9.60 19.98 -9.28
N LEU A 271 -10.07 21.09 -8.70
CA LEU A 271 -11.17 21.13 -7.75
C LEU A 271 -12.45 20.48 -8.30
N ASP A 272 -12.78 20.77 -9.55
CA ASP A 272 -13.99 20.27 -10.22
C ASP A 272 -14.01 18.73 -10.37
N ASN A 273 -12.84 18.11 -10.38
CA ASN A 273 -12.72 16.67 -10.52
C ASN A 273 -12.86 15.91 -9.18
N LEU A 274 -12.93 16.60 -8.03
CA LEU A 274 -13.18 15.96 -6.74
C LEU A 274 -14.57 15.30 -6.67
N ALA A 275 -15.57 15.86 -7.36
CA ALA A 275 -16.92 15.31 -7.41
C ALA A 275 -16.97 13.90 -7.99
N MET A 276 -16.12 13.60 -8.98
CA MET A 276 -16.06 12.30 -9.66
C MET A 276 -15.78 11.13 -8.70
N VAL A 277 -14.99 11.36 -7.67
CA VAL A 277 -14.56 10.33 -6.71
C VAL A 277 -15.24 10.45 -5.34
N ASN A 278 -16.09 11.46 -5.14
CA ASN A 278 -16.87 11.68 -3.93
C ASN A 278 -18.36 11.41 -4.19
N PRO A 279 -18.77 10.14 -4.27
CA PRO A 279 -20.13 9.78 -4.70
C PRO A 279 -21.23 10.22 -3.73
N ASN A 280 -20.89 10.67 -2.52
CA ASN A 280 -21.82 11.23 -1.54
C ASN A 280 -21.69 12.77 -1.42
N LEU A 281 -21.11 13.44 -2.42
CA LEU A 281 -21.10 14.90 -2.49
C LEU A 281 -22.53 15.43 -2.57
N GLY A 282 -22.87 16.40 -1.73
CA GLY A 282 -24.23 16.91 -1.59
C GLY A 282 -25.15 16.06 -0.70
N TYR A 283 -24.69 14.89 -0.25
CA TYR A 283 -25.36 14.04 0.76
C TYR A 283 -24.64 14.14 2.10
N SER A 284 -23.63 13.29 2.34
CA SER A 284 -22.84 13.32 3.57
C SER A 284 -21.58 14.16 3.47
N VAL A 285 -21.15 14.49 2.27
CA VAL A 285 -20.01 15.39 2.01
C VAL A 285 -20.55 16.76 1.65
N ASP A 286 -20.30 17.73 2.53
CA ASP A 286 -20.59 19.14 2.24
C ASP A 286 -19.58 19.68 1.23
N GLU A 287 -20.08 20.23 0.13
CA GLU A 287 -19.28 20.79 -0.95
C GLU A 287 -18.44 21.98 -0.48
N GLN A 288 -19.02 22.88 0.33
CA GLN A 288 -18.30 24.05 0.84
C GLN A 288 -17.19 23.65 1.81
N PHE A 289 -17.45 22.62 2.64
CA PHE A 289 -16.42 22.05 3.51
C PHE A 289 -15.27 21.48 2.68
N LEU A 290 -15.56 20.67 1.67
CA LEU A 290 -14.56 20.03 0.84
C LEU A 290 -13.68 21.07 0.11
N TYR A 291 -14.28 22.09 -0.48
CA TYR A 291 -13.59 23.18 -1.18
C TYR A 291 -12.75 24.04 -0.25
N ARG A 292 -13.24 24.33 0.94
CA ARG A 292 -12.48 25.07 1.96
C ARG A 292 -11.25 24.28 2.41
N GLU A 293 -11.41 23.00 2.71
CA GLU A 293 -10.28 22.16 3.15
C GLU A 293 -9.27 21.91 2.01
N TYR A 294 -9.72 21.82 0.76
CA TYR A 294 -8.84 21.80 -0.42
C TYR A 294 -7.96 23.06 -0.49
N ASN A 295 -8.58 24.24 -0.40
CA ASN A 295 -7.83 25.51 -0.48
C ASN A 295 -6.86 25.65 0.71
N LYS A 296 -7.28 25.32 1.92
CA LYS A 296 -6.41 25.34 3.10
C LYS A 296 -5.21 24.41 2.93
N ALA A 297 -5.43 23.18 2.48
CA ALA A 297 -4.36 22.22 2.26
C ALA A 297 -3.38 22.70 1.19
N LYS A 298 -3.87 23.34 0.14
CA LYS A 298 -3.06 23.92 -0.94
C LYS A 298 -2.18 25.07 -0.45
N GLU A 299 -2.72 25.95 0.41
CA GLU A 299 -1.97 27.07 1.02
C GLU A 299 -0.99 26.59 2.10
N ALA A 300 -1.32 25.52 2.84
CA ALA A 300 -0.43 24.98 3.87
C ALA A 300 0.81 24.29 3.32
N GLY A 301 0.80 23.93 2.03
CA GLY A 301 1.94 23.34 1.35
C GLY A 301 1.67 21.93 0.80
N GLU A 302 2.66 21.40 0.10
CA GLU A 302 2.50 20.19 -0.69
C GLU A 302 2.21 18.94 0.13
N GLU A 303 2.78 18.82 1.33
CA GLU A 303 2.54 17.65 2.21
C GLU A 303 1.08 17.61 2.68
N ASP A 304 0.55 18.76 3.11
CA ASP A 304 -0.84 18.88 3.53
C ASP A 304 -1.79 18.66 2.35
N PHE A 305 -1.47 19.22 1.19
CA PHE A 305 -2.24 19.05 -0.03
C PHE A 305 -2.27 17.58 -0.48
N ARG A 306 -1.13 16.90 -0.44
CA ARG A 306 -1.04 15.47 -0.70
C ARG A 306 -1.85 14.64 0.30
N GLY A 307 -1.75 14.98 1.59
CA GLY A 307 -2.57 14.36 2.65
C GLY A 307 -4.06 14.53 2.39
N PHE A 308 -4.48 15.74 1.98
CA PHE A 308 -5.85 16.02 1.56
C PHE A 308 -6.27 15.16 0.37
N MET A 309 -5.50 15.15 -0.72
CA MET A 309 -5.81 14.41 -1.93
C MET A 309 -5.89 12.90 -1.68
N SER A 310 -5.03 12.34 -0.83
CA SER A 310 -5.12 10.93 -0.48
C SER A 310 -6.40 10.60 0.28
N LYS A 311 -6.84 11.47 1.20
CA LYS A 311 -7.99 11.20 2.07
C LYS A 311 -9.32 11.62 1.48
N HIS A 312 -9.36 12.68 0.68
CA HIS A 312 -10.60 13.24 0.14
C HIS A 312 -10.79 13.04 -1.38
N ALA A 313 -9.78 12.51 -2.06
CA ALA A 313 -9.84 12.16 -3.47
C ALA A 313 -9.30 10.76 -3.79
N ASN A 314 -8.97 9.95 -2.77
CA ASN A 314 -8.39 8.61 -2.92
C ASN A 314 -7.15 8.55 -3.84
N VAL A 315 -6.39 9.65 -3.92
CA VAL A 315 -5.16 9.67 -4.71
C VAL A 315 -4.10 8.85 -3.99
N GLU A 316 -3.59 7.84 -4.65
CA GLU A 316 -2.52 7.01 -4.11
C GLU A 316 -1.23 7.81 -3.98
N ILE A 317 -0.62 7.80 -2.80
CA ILE A 317 0.67 8.43 -2.57
C ILE A 317 1.75 7.56 -3.21
N GLY A 318 2.19 7.98 -4.37
CA GLY A 318 3.26 7.35 -5.14
C GLY A 318 4.44 8.30 -5.36
N LEU A 319 5.36 7.90 -6.23
CA LEU A 319 6.54 8.67 -6.59
C LEU A 319 6.21 10.03 -7.24
N ALA A 320 5.03 10.20 -7.84
CA ALA A 320 4.69 11.33 -8.72
C ALA A 320 4.14 12.60 -8.03
N LEU A 321 3.94 12.63 -6.71
CA LEU A 321 3.18 13.70 -6.03
C LEU A 321 4.02 14.64 -5.15
N ARG A 322 5.31 14.91 -5.49
CA ARG A 322 6.18 15.76 -4.66
C ARG A 322 6.96 16.78 -5.49
N ALA A 323 6.87 18.08 -5.17
CA ALA A 323 7.66 19.14 -5.83
C ALA A 323 9.11 19.21 -5.33
N ASP A 324 9.38 18.83 -4.06
CA ASP A 324 10.72 18.70 -3.48
C ASP A 324 11.37 17.33 -3.78
N ARG A 325 10.75 16.55 -4.65
CA ARG A 325 11.21 15.23 -5.06
C ARG A 325 12.52 15.32 -5.83
N TRP A 326 13.41 14.38 -5.61
CA TRP A 326 14.58 14.21 -6.43
C TRP A 326 14.19 13.96 -7.90
N ALA A 327 14.73 14.77 -8.83
CA ALA A 327 14.35 14.73 -10.25
C ALA A 327 14.59 13.35 -10.92
N GLY A 328 15.57 12.57 -10.44
CA GLY A 328 15.80 11.20 -10.90
C GLY A 328 14.62 10.25 -10.66
N ALA A 329 13.76 10.57 -9.70
CA ALA A 329 12.56 9.77 -9.42
C ALA A 329 11.54 9.80 -10.57
N ASP A 330 11.54 10.83 -11.42
CA ASP A 330 10.64 10.93 -12.58
C ASP A 330 10.95 9.89 -13.65
N PHE A 331 12.21 9.46 -13.72
CA PHE A 331 12.71 8.54 -14.72
C PHE A 331 12.92 7.14 -14.15
N TRP A 332 12.90 6.97 -12.82
CA TRP A 332 13.26 5.73 -12.15
C TRP A 332 12.46 4.52 -12.67
N GLU A 333 11.14 4.58 -12.63
CA GLU A 333 10.30 3.44 -13.03
C GLU A 333 10.50 3.03 -14.50
N GLN A 334 10.80 4.02 -15.38
CA GLN A 334 11.00 3.78 -16.81
C GLN A 334 12.27 2.99 -17.11
N GLN A 335 13.25 2.98 -16.20
CA GLN A 335 14.55 2.31 -16.39
C GLN A 335 14.63 0.94 -15.69
N ALA A 336 13.55 0.42 -15.17
CA ALA A 336 13.47 -0.92 -14.60
C ALA A 336 13.63 -2.00 -15.71
N ARG A 337 14.68 -2.83 -15.61
CA ARG A 337 15.02 -3.88 -16.60
C ARG A 337 15.29 -5.23 -15.94
N ARG A 338 14.89 -5.43 -14.69
CA ARG A 338 15.14 -6.63 -13.89
C ARG A 338 16.63 -7.02 -13.84
N VAL A 339 17.52 -6.02 -13.78
CA VAL A 339 18.95 -6.26 -13.60
C VAL A 339 19.19 -6.97 -12.27
N THR A 340 19.86 -8.12 -12.33
CA THR A 340 20.26 -8.90 -11.14
C THR A 340 21.74 -8.70 -10.84
N PHE A 341 22.18 -9.11 -9.64
CA PHE A 341 23.58 -9.13 -9.28
C PHE A 341 24.40 -10.01 -10.25
N GLU A 342 23.86 -11.17 -10.62
CA GLU A 342 24.49 -12.09 -11.59
C GLU A 342 24.61 -11.49 -13.00
N ASP A 343 23.64 -10.66 -13.41
CA ASP A 343 23.75 -9.94 -14.68
C ASP A 343 24.91 -8.95 -14.66
N ILE A 344 25.15 -8.28 -13.54
CA ILE A 344 26.29 -7.36 -13.40
C ILE A 344 27.60 -8.14 -13.51
N LEU A 345 27.76 -9.24 -12.78
CA LEU A 345 28.99 -10.07 -12.87
C LEU A 345 29.25 -10.59 -14.29
N ARG A 346 28.21 -11.00 -15.00
CA ARG A 346 28.33 -11.57 -16.35
C ARG A 346 28.59 -10.53 -17.43
N ARG A 347 27.96 -9.34 -17.32
CA ARG A 347 27.91 -8.36 -18.43
C ARG A 347 28.94 -7.24 -18.29
N SER A 348 29.39 -6.95 -17.08
CA SER A 348 30.22 -5.78 -16.84
C SER A 348 31.68 -5.98 -17.22
N GLU A 349 32.34 -4.91 -17.60
CA GLU A 349 33.79 -4.82 -17.80
C GLU A 349 34.51 -4.24 -16.59
N VAL A 350 33.78 -3.46 -15.77
CA VAL A 350 34.25 -2.84 -14.53
C VAL A 350 33.06 -2.60 -13.62
N VAL A 351 33.25 -2.72 -12.33
CA VAL A 351 32.23 -2.54 -11.28
C VAL A 351 32.74 -1.60 -10.21
N THR A 352 31.89 -0.66 -9.80
CA THR A 352 32.07 0.13 -8.58
C THR A 352 31.00 -0.23 -7.57
N VAL A 353 31.35 -0.22 -6.30
CA VAL A 353 30.47 -0.53 -5.20
C VAL A 353 30.27 0.72 -4.34
N GLY A 354 29.07 0.92 -3.83
CA GLY A 354 28.77 1.94 -2.84
C GLY A 354 28.13 1.32 -1.61
N ILE A 355 28.51 1.77 -0.42
CA ILE A 355 27.96 1.34 0.86
C ILE A 355 27.57 2.59 1.64
N ASP A 356 26.42 2.54 2.34
CA ASP A 356 25.92 3.63 3.17
C ASP A 356 25.05 3.11 4.32
N GLY A 357 25.15 3.71 5.49
CA GLY A 357 24.41 3.29 6.68
C GLY A 357 25.10 2.18 7.48
N GLY A 358 24.38 1.51 8.38
CA GLY A 358 24.92 0.41 9.19
C GLY A 358 24.66 0.54 10.70
N GLY A 359 23.85 1.52 11.12
CA GLY A 359 23.39 1.61 12.51
C GLY A 359 22.36 0.52 12.86
N LEU A 360 22.35 0.04 14.13
CA LEU A 360 21.42 -1.00 14.59
C LEU A 360 19.93 -0.65 14.42
N ASP A 361 19.60 0.62 14.24
CA ASP A 361 18.23 1.12 14.01
C ASP A 361 18.05 1.76 12.63
N ASP A 362 19.03 1.58 11.73
CA ASP A 362 19.01 2.07 10.36
C ASP A 362 19.15 0.91 9.36
N LEU A 363 19.16 1.21 8.05
CA LEU A 363 19.50 0.24 7.03
C LEU A 363 21.00 0.31 6.74
N LEU A 364 21.61 -0.85 6.47
CA LEU A 364 22.87 -0.91 5.76
C LEU A 364 22.56 -1.12 4.29
N GLY A 365 22.92 -0.16 3.44
CA GLY A 365 22.67 -0.17 2.01
C GLY A 365 23.91 -0.55 1.20
N LEU A 366 23.75 -1.44 0.24
CA LEU A 366 24.74 -1.80 -0.77
C LEU A 366 24.20 -1.46 -2.15
N ALA A 367 25.01 -0.77 -2.95
CA ALA A 367 24.74 -0.56 -4.36
C ALA A 367 25.93 -1.01 -5.22
N VAL A 368 25.63 -1.76 -6.27
CA VAL A 368 26.62 -2.28 -7.22
C VAL A 368 26.30 -1.70 -8.59
N ILE A 369 27.26 -0.97 -9.16
CA ILE A 369 27.14 -0.39 -10.52
C ILE A 369 28.19 -1.01 -11.42
N GLY A 370 27.72 -1.73 -12.43
CA GLY A 370 28.56 -2.29 -13.48
C GLY A 370 28.41 -1.53 -14.78
N ARG A 371 29.49 -1.32 -15.52
CA ARG A 371 29.43 -0.81 -16.88
C ARG A 371 29.43 -1.98 -17.88
N ASP A 372 28.34 -2.09 -18.64
CA ASP A 372 28.17 -3.15 -19.62
C ASP A 372 29.27 -3.07 -20.70
N ARG A 373 29.95 -4.21 -20.98
CA ARG A 373 31.07 -4.27 -21.92
C ARG A 373 30.70 -4.04 -23.38
N GLN A 374 29.42 -4.24 -23.73
CA GLN A 374 28.94 -4.10 -25.12
C GLN A 374 28.21 -2.76 -25.33
N THR A 375 27.24 -2.45 -24.48
CA THR A 375 26.38 -1.28 -24.64
C THR A 375 26.92 -0.03 -23.96
N ARG A 376 27.85 -0.18 -23.02
CA ARG A 376 28.40 0.88 -22.15
C ARG A 376 27.34 1.48 -21.20
N GLU A 377 26.14 0.91 -21.13
CA GLU A 377 25.11 1.25 -20.16
C GLU A 377 25.57 0.91 -18.74
N TRP A 378 25.02 1.61 -17.76
CA TRP A 378 25.25 1.33 -16.37
C TRP A 378 24.17 0.40 -15.84
N LEU A 379 24.58 -0.72 -15.29
CA LEU A 379 23.71 -1.72 -14.67
C LEU A 379 23.76 -1.53 -13.16
N CYS A 380 22.62 -1.26 -12.53
CA CYS A 380 22.53 -1.02 -11.10
C CYS A 380 21.72 -2.11 -10.41
N TRP A 381 22.28 -2.69 -9.36
CA TRP A 381 21.61 -3.57 -8.42
C TRP A 381 21.88 -3.11 -7.00
N CYS A 382 20.86 -3.19 -6.13
CA CYS A 382 20.96 -2.77 -4.75
C CYS A 382 20.44 -3.86 -3.82
N HIS A 383 20.97 -3.87 -2.60
CA HIS A 383 20.47 -4.68 -1.50
C HIS A 383 20.59 -3.90 -0.19
N ALA A 384 19.78 -4.25 0.80
CA ALA A 384 19.93 -3.67 2.13
C ALA A 384 19.77 -4.73 3.22
N TRP A 385 20.28 -4.39 4.39
CA TRP A 385 20.11 -5.15 5.62
C TRP A 385 19.44 -4.29 6.68
N ALA A 386 18.55 -4.90 7.46
CA ALA A 386 17.97 -4.31 8.64
C ALA A 386 18.21 -5.25 9.83
N HIS A 387 18.61 -4.70 10.97
CA HIS A 387 18.75 -5.51 12.17
C HIS A 387 17.37 -5.76 12.81
N THR A 388 17.20 -6.88 13.52
CA THR A 388 15.96 -7.17 14.28
C THR A 388 15.59 -6.06 15.26
N ILE A 389 16.59 -5.37 15.84
CA ILE A 389 16.43 -4.20 16.71
C ILE A 389 15.71 -3.04 15.97
N ALA A 390 16.01 -2.84 14.69
CA ALA A 390 15.33 -1.82 13.90
C ALA A 390 13.83 -2.13 13.75
N LEU A 391 13.46 -3.40 13.61
CA LEU A 391 12.06 -3.82 13.58
C LEU A 391 11.34 -3.56 14.89
N GLU A 392 11.95 -3.83 16.04
CA GLU A 392 11.36 -3.59 17.35
C GLU A 392 11.09 -2.10 17.62
N ARG A 393 12.02 -1.23 17.20
CA ARG A 393 11.92 0.23 17.37
C ARG A 393 10.97 0.89 16.36
N ARG A 394 10.78 0.29 15.16
CA ARG A 394 10.05 0.87 14.03
C ARG A 394 8.80 0.08 13.69
N LYS A 395 7.93 -0.16 14.67
CA LYS A 395 6.71 -0.98 14.54
C LYS A 395 5.82 -0.59 13.36
N SER A 396 5.76 0.70 13.01
CA SER A 396 4.96 1.20 11.87
C SER A 396 5.52 0.83 10.49
N GLU A 397 6.79 0.41 10.41
CA GLU A 397 7.47 0.09 9.14
C GLU A 397 7.68 -1.42 8.94
N ILE A 398 7.44 -2.23 9.96
CA ILE A 398 7.68 -3.69 9.93
C ILE A 398 7.02 -4.35 8.71
N SER A 399 5.76 -4.03 8.43
CA SER A 399 5.01 -4.62 7.32
C SER A 399 5.69 -4.35 5.98
N LYS A 400 6.18 -3.12 5.80
CA LYS A 400 6.88 -2.69 4.60
C LYS A 400 8.25 -3.36 4.46
N LEU A 401 9.04 -3.41 5.55
CA LEU A 401 10.35 -4.09 5.56
C LEU A 401 10.20 -5.58 5.25
N LYS A 402 9.16 -6.24 5.76
CA LYS A 402 8.86 -7.64 5.41
C LYS A 402 8.41 -7.83 3.96
N ASP A 403 7.75 -6.84 3.36
CA ASP A 403 7.45 -6.89 1.93
C ASP A 403 8.74 -6.85 1.10
N PHE A 404 9.72 -6.05 1.49
CA PHE A 404 11.04 -6.01 0.85
C PHE A 404 11.86 -7.28 1.07
N GLU A 405 11.79 -7.87 2.27
CA GLU A 405 12.41 -9.18 2.56
C GLU A 405 11.84 -10.27 1.66
N ARG A 406 10.50 -10.35 1.54
CA ARG A 406 9.84 -11.33 0.64
C ARG A 406 10.15 -11.09 -0.85
N ALA A 407 10.42 -9.86 -1.24
CA ALA A 407 10.83 -9.52 -2.59
C ALA A 407 12.32 -9.86 -2.87
N GLY A 408 13.10 -10.19 -1.83
CA GLY A 408 14.53 -10.44 -1.95
C GLY A 408 15.39 -9.16 -2.00
N ASP A 409 14.80 -8.00 -1.71
CA ASP A 409 15.48 -6.70 -1.75
C ASP A 409 16.15 -6.34 -0.41
N LEU A 410 15.72 -6.99 0.67
CA LEU A 410 16.15 -6.75 2.05
C LEU A 410 16.45 -8.07 2.75
N THR A 411 17.49 -8.09 3.58
CA THR A 411 17.76 -9.17 4.53
C THR A 411 17.58 -8.67 5.95
N ILE A 412 16.86 -9.43 6.79
CA ILE A 412 16.76 -9.14 8.22
C ILE A 412 17.88 -9.90 8.96
N ALA A 413 18.92 -9.18 9.35
CA ALA A 413 20.06 -9.72 10.10
C ALA A 413 19.63 -10.12 11.52
N LYS A 414 19.93 -11.36 11.90
CA LYS A 414 19.53 -11.95 13.19
C LYS A 414 20.56 -11.70 14.28
N ARG A 415 21.83 -11.54 13.91
CA ARG A 415 22.93 -11.22 14.83
C ARG A 415 23.67 -9.95 14.38
N VAL A 416 24.27 -9.27 15.33
CA VAL A 416 25.13 -8.10 15.04
C VAL A 416 26.35 -8.57 14.25
N GLY A 417 26.68 -7.86 13.18
CA GLY A 417 27.80 -8.19 12.29
C GLY A 417 27.43 -9.07 11.08
N GLU A 418 26.28 -9.75 11.11
CA GLU A 418 25.83 -10.58 9.98
C GLU A 418 25.62 -9.75 8.70
N ASP A 419 25.16 -8.52 8.84
CA ASP A 419 24.95 -7.56 7.75
C ASP A 419 26.27 -7.18 7.07
N VAL A 420 27.29 -6.81 7.83
CA VAL A 420 28.60 -6.43 7.27
C VAL A 420 29.35 -7.63 6.67
N GLU A 421 29.20 -8.83 7.27
CA GLU A 421 29.74 -10.07 6.69
C GLU A 421 29.14 -10.37 5.32
N GLN A 422 27.82 -10.26 5.18
CA GLN A 422 27.15 -10.49 3.90
C GLN A 422 27.49 -9.42 2.86
N VAL A 423 27.66 -8.15 3.27
CA VAL A 423 28.19 -7.10 2.38
C VAL A 423 29.56 -7.50 1.85
N ALA A 424 30.47 -7.94 2.73
CA ALA A 424 31.81 -8.37 2.34
C ALA A 424 31.77 -9.59 1.39
N GLU A 425 30.83 -10.53 1.57
CA GLU A 425 30.62 -11.65 0.64
C GLU A 425 30.24 -11.18 -0.77
N TYR A 426 29.30 -10.25 -0.92
CA TYR A 426 28.96 -9.69 -2.23
C TYR A 426 30.15 -8.99 -2.88
N VAL A 427 30.92 -8.21 -2.11
CA VAL A 427 32.12 -7.52 -2.61
C VAL A 427 33.20 -8.52 -3.02
N SER A 428 33.42 -9.60 -2.23
CA SER A 428 34.38 -10.65 -2.57
C SER A 428 34.06 -11.32 -3.90
N ARG A 429 32.80 -11.60 -4.17
CA ARG A 429 32.38 -12.17 -5.46
C ARG A 429 32.68 -11.26 -6.64
N ILE A 430 32.58 -9.93 -6.47
CA ILE A 430 32.96 -8.96 -7.52
C ILE A 430 34.48 -8.93 -7.69
N TYR A 431 35.22 -8.99 -6.58
CA TYR A 431 36.68 -9.00 -6.57
C TYR A 431 37.26 -10.28 -7.20
N GLU A 432 36.75 -11.45 -6.83
CA GLU A 432 37.11 -12.75 -7.41
C GLU A 432 36.78 -12.84 -8.92
N ALA A 433 35.73 -12.15 -9.36
CA ALA A 433 35.39 -12.02 -10.78
C ALA A 433 36.34 -11.06 -11.54
N GLU A 434 37.30 -10.44 -10.84
CA GLU A 434 38.25 -9.45 -11.38
C GLU A 434 37.53 -8.25 -12.04
N LEU A 435 36.43 -7.79 -11.43
CA LEU A 435 35.62 -6.67 -11.95
C LEU A 435 35.69 -5.44 -11.04
N LEU A 436 36.10 -5.59 -9.78
CA LEU A 436 36.09 -4.52 -8.80
C LEU A 436 37.13 -3.45 -9.11
N ASP A 437 36.66 -2.20 -9.31
CA ASP A 437 37.54 -1.03 -9.35
C ASP A 437 37.72 -0.43 -7.95
N LYS A 438 36.64 0.10 -7.37
CA LYS A 438 36.66 0.77 -6.06
C LYS A 438 35.35 0.56 -5.30
N ILE A 439 35.45 0.71 -3.97
CA ILE A 439 34.34 0.70 -3.03
C ILE A 439 34.24 2.09 -2.41
N GLY A 440 33.11 2.78 -2.60
CA GLY A 440 32.81 4.09 -2.00
C GLY A 440 32.02 3.93 -0.71
N ILE A 441 32.52 4.51 0.37
CA ILE A 441 31.88 4.46 1.70
C ILE A 441 31.80 5.87 2.31
N ASP A 442 30.81 6.10 3.20
CA ASP A 442 30.81 7.27 4.06
C ASP A 442 31.93 7.15 5.12
N PRO A 443 32.87 8.11 5.20
CA PRO A 443 33.96 8.02 6.18
C PRO A 443 33.53 8.04 7.65
N SER A 444 32.28 8.40 7.97
CA SER A 444 31.81 8.55 9.36
C SER A 444 31.36 7.22 10.02
N GLU A 445 31.12 6.14 9.25
CA GLU A 445 30.52 4.89 9.75
C GLU A 445 31.30 3.63 9.36
N VAL A 446 32.63 3.69 9.26
CA VAL A 446 33.45 2.73 8.50
C VAL A 446 34.05 1.55 9.27
N GLY A 447 34.18 1.59 10.61
CA GLY A 447 35.04 0.65 11.34
C GLY A 447 34.75 -0.83 11.06
N GLN A 448 33.55 -1.28 11.35
CA GLN A 448 33.17 -2.70 11.17
C GLN A 448 33.14 -3.15 9.70
N ILE A 449 32.81 -2.26 8.79
CA ILE A 449 32.77 -2.57 7.35
C ILE A 449 34.20 -2.77 6.83
N LEU A 450 35.15 -1.93 7.22
CA LEU A 450 36.57 -2.09 6.84
C LEU A 450 37.15 -3.40 7.36
N ASP A 451 36.87 -3.73 8.63
CA ASP A 451 37.33 -4.98 9.24
C ASP A 451 36.81 -6.19 8.46
N ALA A 452 35.51 -6.22 8.14
CA ALA A 452 34.89 -7.31 7.40
C ALA A 452 35.43 -7.42 5.94
N LEU A 453 35.65 -6.30 5.26
CA LEU A 453 36.26 -6.28 3.93
C LEU A 453 37.72 -6.78 3.96
N SER A 454 38.51 -6.37 4.97
CA SER A 454 39.87 -6.82 5.14
C SER A 454 39.96 -8.31 5.46
N GLU A 455 39.07 -8.83 6.34
CA GLU A 455 38.94 -10.26 6.62
C GLU A 455 38.59 -11.08 5.39
N ALA A 456 37.77 -10.49 4.48
CA ALA A 456 37.42 -11.09 3.20
C ALA A 456 38.52 -10.96 2.11
N GLY A 457 39.69 -10.41 2.46
CA GLY A 457 40.84 -10.29 1.56
C GLY A 457 40.74 -9.15 0.54
N ILE A 458 39.87 -8.18 0.75
CA ILE A 458 39.77 -6.98 -0.09
C ILE A 458 40.88 -5.99 0.34
N PRO A 459 41.73 -5.53 -0.58
CA PRO A 459 42.81 -4.62 -0.25
C PRO A 459 42.29 -3.23 0.12
N ASP A 460 42.92 -2.59 1.10
CA ASP A 460 42.54 -1.26 1.59
C ASP A 460 42.51 -0.19 0.48
N GLU A 461 43.38 -0.33 -0.52
CA GLU A 461 43.46 0.57 -1.66
C GLU A 461 42.19 0.53 -2.53
N ALA A 462 41.39 -0.54 -2.45
CA ALA A 462 40.10 -0.64 -3.13
C ALA A 462 39.04 0.23 -2.47
N VAL A 463 39.22 0.61 -1.20
CA VAL A 463 38.25 1.39 -0.44
C VAL A 463 38.55 2.89 -0.57
N THR A 464 37.50 3.67 -0.82
CA THR A 464 37.58 5.14 -1.01
C THR A 464 36.51 5.82 -0.18
N GLY A 465 36.89 6.78 0.67
CA GLY A 465 35.95 7.63 1.39
C GLY A 465 35.26 8.61 0.46
N VAL A 466 33.95 8.54 0.38
CA VAL A 466 33.11 9.44 -0.44
C VAL A 466 32.55 10.54 0.46
N SER A 467 32.90 11.80 0.15
CA SER A 467 32.40 12.94 0.91
C SER A 467 30.90 13.12 0.74
N GLN A 468 30.18 13.19 1.84
CA GLN A 468 28.72 13.29 1.89
C GLN A 468 28.18 14.72 1.75
N GLY A 469 26.85 14.84 1.81
CA GLY A 469 26.16 16.12 1.78
C GLY A 469 26.24 16.81 0.42
N TRP A 470 26.50 18.11 0.41
CA TRP A 470 26.53 18.91 -0.83
C TRP A 470 27.62 18.47 -1.83
N LYS A 471 28.64 17.77 -1.38
CA LYS A 471 29.71 17.23 -2.23
C LYS A 471 29.25 16.06 -3.11
N LEU A 472 28.17 15.38 -2.75
CA LEU A 472 27.52 14.39 -3.60
C LEU A 472 26.72 15.01 -4.76
N GLY A 473 26.56 16.32 -4.82
CA GLY A 473 25.76 17.00 -5.85
C GLY A 473 26.14 16.62 -7.30
N GLY A 474 27.41 16.31 -7.56
CA GLY A 474 27.88 15.81 -8.85
C GLY A 474 27.34 14.43 -9.18
N ALA A 475 27.40 13.48 -8.23
CA ALA A 475 26.88 12.13 -8.39
C ALA A 475 25.35 12.13 -8.53
N ILE A 476 24.66 12.94 -7.72
CA ILE A 476 23.19 13.10 -7.79
C ILE A 476 22.77 13.56 -9.19
N LYS A 477 23.38 14.62 -9.72
CA LYS A 477 23.08 15.13 -11.08
C LYS A 477 23.48 14.15 -12.19
N THR A 478 24.57 13.41 -12.02
CA THR A 478 24.98 12.38 -12.96
C THR A 478 23.96 11.25 -13.00
N THR A 479 23.46 10.80 -11.84
CA THR A 479 22.42 9.77 -11.74
C THR A 479 21.13 10.23 -12.42
N GLU A 480 20.67 11.48 -12.15
CA GLU A 480 19.50 12.07 -12.81
C GLU A 480 19.63 12.03 -14.32
N ARG A 481 20.77 12.51 -14.83
CA ARG A 481 21.02 12.57 -16.26
C ARG A 481 21.07 11.17 -16.90
N LYS A 482 21.75 10.22 -16.28
CA LYS A 482 21.85 8.83 -16.76
C LYS A 482 20.50 8.12 -16.77
N LEU A 483 19.64 8.37 -15.78
CA LEU A 483 18.26 7.87 -15.76
C LEU A 483 17.44 8.50 -16.89
N ALA A 484 17.51 9.83 -17.06
CA ALA A 484 16.78 10.54 -18.11
C ALA A 484 17.22 10.11 -19.53
N GLU A 485 18.51 9.86 -19.72
CA GLU A 485 19.09 9.35 -20.99
C GLU A 485 18.75 7.87 -21.25
N GLY A 486 18.22 7.13 -20.26
CA GLY A 486 17.90 5.71 -20.38
C GLY A 486 19.12 4.79 -20.38
N VAL A 487 20.26 5.25 -19.87
CA VAL A 487 21.53 4.51 -19.85
C VAL A 487 21.98 4.06 -18.46
N LEU A 488 21.18 4.31 -17.43
CA LEU A 488 21.29 3.68 -16.12
C LEU A 488 20.08 2.77 -15.94
N LEU A 489 20.30 1.46 -16.01
CA LEU A 489 19.29 0.41 -15.94
C LEU A 489 19.35 -0.26 -14.58
N HIS A 490 18.21 -0.59 -13.97
CA HIS A 490 18.18 -1.18 -12.63
C HIS A 490 17.20 -2.35 -12.47
N GLY A 491 17.27 -3.04 -11.32
CA GLY A 491 16.49 -4.25 -11.04
C GLY A 491 14.98 -4.04 -10.89
N GLY A 492 14.50 -2.81 -10.78
CA GLY A 492 13.08 -2.53 -10.50
C GLY A 492 12.66 -2.90 -9.08
N GLN A 493 13.61 -2.90 -8.14
CA GLN A 493 13.45 -3.34 -6.76
C GLN A 493 12.51 -2.43 -5.97
N LEU A 494 11.59 -3.03 -5.20
CA LEU A 494 10.58 -2.31 -4.40
C LEU A 494 11.22 -1.45 -3.31
N LEU A 495 12.28 -1.94 -2.69
CA LEU A 495 13.05 -1.20 -1.71
C LEU A 495 13.63 0.09 -2.31
N MET A 496 14.26 0.00 -3.48
CA MET A 496 14.84 1.18 -4.14
C MET A 496 13.77 2.17 -4.60
N ALA A 497 12.65 1.71 -5.14
CA ALA A 497 11.52 2.58 -5.47
C ALA A 497 11.02 3.34 -4.23
N TRP A 498 10.99 2.68 -3.07
CA TRP A 498 10.64 3.34 -1.81
C TRP A 498 11.70 4.36 -1.36
N CYS A 499 12.99 4.03 -1.43
CA CYS A 499 14.08 4.96 -1.09
C CYS A 499 14.09 6.19 -2.00
N VAL A 500 13.93 5.99 -3.31
CA VAL A 500 13.77 7.07 -4.30
C VAL A 500 12.57 7.95 -3.97
N GLY A 501 11.45 7.36 -3.57
CA GLY A 501 10.25 8.07 -3.14
C GLY A 501 10.42 8.87 -1.83
N ASN A 502 11.37 8.49 -0.97
CA ASN A 502 11.68 9.20 0.28
C ASN A 502 12.69 10.33 0.10
N ALA A 503 13.43 10.35 -1.01
CA ALA A 503 14.47 11.32 -1.29
C ALA A 503 13.90 12.74 -1.48
N ARG A 504 14.44 13.70 -0.75
CA ARG A 504 14.10 15.12 -0.79
C ARG A 504 15.28 15.91 -1.29
N VAL A 505 15.02 16.88 -2.14
CA VAL A 505 16.03 17.84 -2.59
C VAL A 505 15.95 19.09 -1.72
N GLU A 506 17.06 19.39 -1.05
CA GLU A 506 17.25 20.66 -0.36
C GLU A 506 18.29 21.50 -1.12
N PRO A 507 17.93 22.68 -1.64
CA PRO A 507 18.88 23.58 -2.26
C PRO A 507 19.87 24.13 -1.21
N LYS A 508 21.16 24.08 -1.51
CA LYS A 508 22.20 24.71 -0.67
C LYS A 508 23.15 25.55 -1.53
N GLY A 509 22.81 26.80 -1.72
CA GLY A 509 23.49 27.66 -2.69
C GLY A 509 23.31 27.14 -4.11
N ASN A 510 24.41 26.87 -4.83
CA ASN A 510 24.40 26.30 -6.18
C ASN A 510 24.40 24.74 -6.19
N ALA A 511 24.43 24.09 -5.01
CA ALA A 511 24.43 22.65 -4.87
C ALA A 511 23.06 22.14 -4.43
N ILE A 512 22.82 20.85 -4.66
CA ILE A 512 21.67 20.12 -4.15
C ILE A 512 22.15 19.11 -3.10
N LEU A 513 21.34 18.95 -2.08
CA LEU A 513 21.52 17.96 -1.04
C LEU A 513 20.31 17.00 -1.09
N ILE A 514 20.54 15.70 -0.99
CA ILE A 514 19.47 14.74 -0.80
C ILE A 514 19.35 14.46 0.69
N THR A 515 18.14 14.64 1.22
CA THR A 515 17.80 14.36 2.61
C THR A 515 16.64 13.37 2.68
N LYS A 516 16.50 12.71 3.82
CA LYS A 516 15.33 11.89 4.11
C LYS A 516 14.16 12.78 4.55
N GLN A 517 12.96 12.30 4.36
CA GLN A 517 11.74 13.01 4.74
C GLN A 517 11.81 13.51 6.20
N ALA A 518 11.43 14.77 6.45
CA ALA A 518 11.50 15.45 7.75
C ALA A 518 10.79 14.69 8.91
N SER A 519 9.86 13.78 8.60
CA SER A 519 9.18 12.92 9.59
C SER A 519 10.08 11.86 10.25
N GLY A 520 11.35 11.71 9.84
CA GLY A 520 12.30 10.75 10.38
C GLY A 520 12.01 9.27 10.07
N LYS A 521 10.93 8.97 9.35
CA LYS A 521 10.50 7.60 9.02
C LYS A 521 11.00 7.08 7.67
N GLY A 522 11.34 7.97 6.74
CA GLY A 522 11.86 7.59 5.43
C GLY A 522 13.31 7.11 5.51
N LYS A 523 13.65 6.08 4.75
CA LYS A 523 15.02 5.58 4.58
C LYS A 523 15.47 5.84 3.15
N ILE A 524 16.75 6.17 2.99
CA ILE A 524 17.37 6.45 1.69
C ILE A 524 18.75 5.78 1.55
N ASP A 525 19.17 4.98 2.52
CA ASP A 525 20.53 4.43 2.63
C ASP A 525 20.97 3.69 1.34
N PRO A 526 20.17 2.78 0.73
CA PRO A 526 20.52 2.17 -0.57
C PRO A 526 20.64 3.17 -1.72
N LEU A 527 19.89 4.28 -1.69
CA LEU A 527 20.02 5.34 -2.68
C LEU A 527 21.31 6.15 -2.46
N MET A 528 21.67 6.42 -1.21
CA MET A 528 22.93 7.07 -0.88
C MET A 528 24.12 6.18 -1.26
N ALA A 529 24.05 4.88 -0.99
CA ALA A 529 25.00 3.89 -1.48
C ALA A 529 25.12 3.94 -3.02
N THR A 530 24.00 4.12 -3.74
CA THR A 530 24.01 4.31 -5.20
C THR A 530 24.80 5.55 -5.60
N PHE A 531 24.62 6.68 -4.90
CA PHE A 531 25.40 7.89 -5.18
C PHE A 531 26.89 7.73 -4.86
N ASN A 532 27.23 6.96 -3.83
CA ASN A 532 28.63 6.62 -3.54
C ASN A 532 29.25 5.81 -4.70
N ALA A 533 28.56 4.78 -5.22
CA ALA A 533 29.01 4.02 -6.36
C ALA A 533 29.10 4.86 -7.64
N VAL A 534 28.09 5.72 -7.88
CA VAL A 534 28.08 6.64 -9.05
C VAL A 534 29.24 7.63 -8.99
N THR A 535 29.62 8.12 -7.82
CA THR A 535 30.79 9.01 -7.67
C THR A 535 32.04 8.39 -8.26
N LEU A 536 32.25 7.09 -8.06
CA LEU A 536 33.40 6.35 -8.57
C LEU A 536 33.23 6.00 -10.05
N MET A 537 32.09 5.49 -10.47
CA MET A 537 31.82 5.14 -11.86
C MET A 537 31.88 6.36 -12.80
N ALA A 538 31.51 7.55 -12.31
CA ALA A 538 31.58 8.80 -13.06
C ALA A 538 33.02 9.24 -13.40
N LEU A 539 34.02 8.73 -12.69
CA LEU A 539 35.44 8.93 -13.01
C LEU A 539 35.87 8.10 -14.25
N ASN A 540 34.95 7.34 -14.81
CA ASN A 540 35.16 6.51 -15.99
C ASN A 540 36.34 5.51 -15.81
N PRO A 541 36.31 4.64 -14.78
CA PRO A 541 37.39 3.69 -14.52
C PRO A 541 37.71 2.84 -15.75
N GLU A 542 38.97 2.46 -15.91
CA GLU A 542 39.37 1.55 -16.97
C GLU A 542 38.87 0.13 -16.65
N PRO A 543 38.56 -0.69 -17.69
CA PRO A 543 38.29 -2.12 -17.48
C PRO A 543 39.43 -2.78 -16.73
N VAL A 544 39.09 -3.64 -15.77
CA VAL A 544 40.12 -4.44 -15.08
C VAL A 544 40.74 -5.39 -16.07
N LYS A 545 42.00 -5.15 -16.45
CA LYS A 545 42.71 -5.96 -17.43
C LYS A 545 43.17 -7.26 -16.78
N LYS A 546 42.91 -8.39 -17.49
CA LYS A 546 43.56 -9.68 -17.20
C LYS A 546 44.96 -9.68 -17.82
N ASP A 547 46.02 -9.67 -17.03
CA ASP A 547 47.36 -9.98 -17.49
C ASP A 547 47.46 -11.49 -17.78
N TYR A 548 47.20 -11.86 -19.02
CA TYR A 548 47.49 -13.24 -19.47
C TYR A 548 48.98 -13.37 -19.74
N GLN A 549 49.71 -14.03 -18.87
CA GLN A 549 51.04 -14.54 -19.22
C GLN A 549 50.87 -15.81 -20.03
N VAL A 550 51.11 -15.72 -21.33
CA VAL A 550 51.15 -16.90 -22.22
C VAL A 550 52.54 -17.50 -22.13
N PHE A 551 52.68 -18.59 -21.43
CA PHE A 551 53.89 -19.40 -21.49
C PHE A 551 53.79 -20.33 -22.69
N PHE A 552 54.65 -20.12 -23.71
CA PHE A 552 54.88 -21.12 -24.77
C PHE A 552 55.77 -22.21 -24.18
N VAL A 553 55.28 -23.44 -24.10
CA VAL A 553 56.05 -24.66 -23.75
C VAL A 553 56.61 -25.28 -25.02
#